data_0beb160a72913e3c2d54a638a97792da
#
_entry.id   0beb160a72913e3c2d54a638a97792da
#
_cell.length_a   1.000
_cell.length_b   1.000
_cell.length_c   1.000
_cell.angle_alpha   90.00
_cell.angle_beta   90.00
_cell.angle_gamma   90.00
#
_symmetry.space_group_name_H-M   'P 1'
#
loop_
_entity.id
_entity.type
_entity.pdbx_description
1 polymer ?
#
loop_
_entity_poly.entity_id
_entity_poly.type
_entity_poly.pdbx_seq_one_letter_code
_entity_poly.pdbx_strand_id
1 'polypeptide(L)'
;MRKKKLGYFSVAFVCMLMATTFVFAANKGNNVMRKTADGTTIVNTSSLCPNVRGFRGPTPLEVYFTKGKVLRVVALPNQETPKYFQKVKTELLGKWNGMTAAKASKANIDGVTGATFSSKAVKANVKAAAAYYKTHK
;
A
#
# COMPACT_ATOMS: atom_id res chain seq x y z
N MET A 1 8.99 9.26 -68.04
CA MET A 1 8.40 8.31 -67.16
C MET A 1 8.50 8.69 -65.73
N ARG A 2 7.40 8.92 -65.24
CA ARG A 2 7.35 9.24 -63.83
C ARG A 2 7.17 8.01 -63.05
N LYS A 3 8.00 7.76 -62.10
CA LYS A 3 7.82 6.68 -61.17
C LYS A 3 7.11 7.18 -59.95
N LYS A 4 5.97 6.71 -59.73
CA LYS A 4 5.22 7.08 -58.55
C LYS A 4 5.69 6.25 -57.39
N LYS A 5 6.35 6.90 -56.53
CA LYS A 5 6.75 6.28 -55.29
C LYS A 5 5.81 6.69 -54.17
N LEU A 6 4.56 6.50 -54.42
CA LEU A 6 3.53 6.74 -53.43
C LEU A 6 3.11 5.40 -52.87
N GLY A 7 3.28 5.19 -51.63
CA GLY A 7 2.77 4.02 -50.96
C GLY A 7 3.62 3.43 -49.89
N TYR A 8 4.83 3.92 -49.73
CA TYR A 8 5.69 3.37 -48.69
C TYR A 8 5.63 4.11 -47.36
N PHE A 9 4.99 5.25 -47.33
CA PHE A 9 4.86 6.03 -46.12
C PHE A 9 3.71 5.61 -45.20
N SER A 10 2.72 4.93 -45.75
CA SER A 10 1.56 4.54 -44.94
C SER A 10 1.76 3.23 -44.18
N VAL A 11 2.72 2.42 -44.59
CA VAL A 11 2.97 1.13 -43.93
C VAL A 11 3.83 1.29 -42.67
N ALA A 12 4.71 2.27 -42.68
CA ALA A 12 5.57 2.52 -41.51
C ALA A 12 4.81 3.12 -40.32
N PHE A 13 3.69 3.77 -40.58
CA PHE A 13 2.93 4.42 -39.51
C PHE A 13 2.01 3.45 -38.76
N VAL A 14 1.62 2.36 -39.41
CA VAL A 14 0.73 1.36 -38.78
C VAL A 14 1.49 0.45 -37.83
N CYS A 15 2.78 0.26 -38.03
CA CYS A 15 3.57 -0.59 -37.14
C CYS A 15 3.92 0.06 -35.81
N MET A 16 3.74 1.37 -35.68
CA MET A 16 4.13 2.07 -34.46
C MET A 16 3.01 2.14 -33.42
N LEU A 17 1.80 1.73 -33.79
CA LEU A 17 0.65 1.74 -32.91
C LEU A 17 0.41 0.42 -32.17
N MET A 18 1.25 -0.57 -32.42
CA MET A 18 1.08 -1.91 -31.84
C MET A 18 1.99 -2.19 -30.64
N ALA A 19 2.73 -1.20 -30.19
CA ALA A 19 3.77 -1.44 -29.20
C ALA A 19 3.41 -1.00 -27.77
N THR A 20 2.13 -0.75 -27.49
CA THR A 20 1.72 -0.46 -26.14
C THR A 20 0.65 -1.39 -25.63
N THR A 21 0.85 -2.67 -25.81
CA THR A 21 0.27 -3.57 -24.84
C THR A 21 1.16 -3.50 -23.61
N PHE A 22 0.83 -2.57 -22.76
CA PHE A 22 1.27 -2.65 -21.38
C PHE A 22 0.68 -3.95 -20.84
N VAL A 23 1.42 -5.01 -20.94
CA VAL A 23 1.13 -6.19 -20.17
C VAL A 23 1.40 -5.81 -18.72
N PHE A 24 0.36 -5.38 -18.05
CA PHE A 24 0.34 -5.45 -16.62
C PHE A 24 0.46 -6.94 -16.27
N ALA A 25 1.68 -7.42 -16.21
CA ALA A 25 1.93 -8.65 -15.52
C ALA A 25 1.49 -8.43 -14.09
N ALA A 26 0.28 -8.86 -13.77
CA ALA A 26 -0.15 -9.00 -12.41
C ALA A 26 0.83 -9.99 -11.77
N ASN A 27 1.88 -9.47 -11.20
CA ASN A 27 2.81 -10.24 -10.42
C ASN A 27 2.04 -10.70 -9.19
N LYS A 28 1.50 -11.89 -9.24
CA LYS A 28 0.90 -12.60 -8.10
C LYS A 28 1.96 -13.03 -7.09
N GLY A 29 3.13 -12.39 -7.11
CA GLY A 29 4.11 -12.50 -6.05
C GLY A 29 3.68 -11.54 -4.93
N ASN A 30 3.92 -11.95 -3.70
CA ASN A 30 3.69 -11.18 -2.48
C ASN A 30 4.02 -9.70 -2.66
N ASN A 31 3.08 -8.93 -3.17
CA ASN A 31 3.23 -7.49 -3.33
C ASN A 31 3.07 -6.81 -1.97
N VAL A 32 4.09 -7.01 -1.11
CA VAL A 32 4.15 -6.30 0.17
C VAL A 32 4.21 -4.80 -0.08
N MET A 33 4.93 -4.38 -1.11
CA MET A 33 5.09 -2.96 -1.42
C MET A 33 4.85 -2.69 -2.91
N ARG A 34 4.08 -1.65 -3.21
CA ARG A 34 3.83 -1.20 -4.58
C ARG A 34 3.88 0.33 -4.66
N LYS A 35 4.25 0.86 -5.81
CA LYS A 35 4.21 2.30 -6.09
C LYS A 35 3.06 2.60 -7.03
N THR A 36 2.39 3.71 -6.77
CA THR A 36 1.37 4.26 -7.67
C THR A 36 1.99 5.29 -8.62
N ALA A 37 1.26 5.66 -9.67
CA ALA A 37 1.73 6.60 -10.69
C ALA A 37 2.05 7.99 -10.12
N ASP A 38 1.39 8.39 -9.03
CA ASP A 38 1.60 9.68 -8.36
C ASP A 38 2.80 9.68 -7.39
N GLY A 39 3.54 8.58 -7.30
CA GLY A 39 4.69 8.46 -6.42
C GLY A 39 4.39 7.98 -5.00
N THR A 40 3.15 7.66 -4.69
CA THR A 40 2.79 7.07 -3.40
C THR A 40 3.24 5.62 -3.34
N THR A 41 3.84 5.24 -2.22
CA THR A 41 4.22 3.85 -1.94
C THR A 41 3.24 3.25 -0.95
N ILE A 42 2.71 2.09 -1.25
CA ILE A 42 1.73 1.38 -0.42
C ILE A 42 2.39 0.10 0.09
N VAL A 43 2.39 -0.08 1.40
CA VAL A 43 2.86 -1.30 2.06
C VAL A 43 1.66 -2.06 2.60
N ASN A 44 1.48 -3.30 2.15
CA ASN A 44 0.42 -4.19 2.59
C ASN A 44 0.98 -5.15 3.64
N THR A 45 0.37 -5.19 4.82
CA THR A 45 0.87 -5.99 5.93
C THR A 45 0.33 -7.41 5.98
N SER A 46 -0.55 -7.80 5.07
CA SER A 46 -1.17 -9.14 5.08
C SER A 46 -0.16 -10.28 5.10
N SER A 47 0.87 -10.20 4.27
CA SER A 47 1.94 -11.19 4.22
C SER A 47 3.16 -10.80 5.07
N LEU A 48 3.29 -9.51 5.38
CA LEU A 48 4.38 -9.00 6.20
C LEU A 48 4.24 -9.40 7.67
N CYS A 49 3.00 -9.41 8.17
CA CYS A 49 2.70 -9.68 9.57
C CYS A 49 1.64 -10.78 9.73
N PRO A 50 1.88 -12.01 9.21
CA PRO A 50 0.86 -13.05 9.20
C PRO A 50 0.46 -13.53 10.61
N ASN A 51 1.34 -13.35 11.59
CA ASN A 51 1.13 -13.80 12.96
C ASN A 51 0.60 -12.71 13.90
N VAL A 52 0.46 -11.50 13.42
CA VAL A 52 -0.08 -10.39 14.21
C VAL A 52 -1.60 -10.46 14.18
N ARG A 53 -2.20 -10.63 15.33
CA ARG A 53 -3.63 -10.82 15.47
C ARG A 53 -4.23 -9.81 16.45
N GLY A 54 -5.41 -9.31 16.10
CA GLY A 54 -6.27 -8.55 17.01
C GLY A 54 -7.08 -9.49 17.91
N PHE A 55 -8.27 -9.05 18.28
CA PHE A 55 -9.13 -9.82 19.17
C PHE A 55 -9.71 -11.08 18.48
N ARG A 56 -10.18 -10.95 17.23
CA ARG A 56 -10.83 -12.06 16.51
C ARG A 56 -9.99 -12.66 15.38
N GLY A 57 -8.93 -12.01 14.99
CA GLY A 57 -8.10 -12.50 13.90
C GLY A 57 -7.06 -11.48 13.43
N PRO A 58 -6.42 -11.75 12.29
CA PRO A 58 -5.49 -10.79 11.71
C PRO A 58 -6.17 -9.45 11.38
N THR A 59 -5.44 -8.38 11.55
CA THR A 59 -5.90 -7.01 11.22
C THR A 59 -4.97 -6.41 10.18
N PRO A 60 -4.99 -6.91 8.92
CA PRO A 60 -4.08 -6.43 7.90
C PRO A 60 -4.40 -4.97 7.54
N LEU A 61 -3.36 -4.24 7.18
CA LEU A 61 -3.44 -2.83 6.84
C LEU A 61 -2.72 -2.57 5.53
N GLU A 62 -3.09 -1.47 4.88
CA GLU A 62 -2.26 -0.79 3.89
C GLU A 62 -1.79 0.52 4.47
N VAL A 63 -0.49 0.73 4.48
CA VAL A 63 0.12 1.99 4.92
C VAL A 63 0.65 2.72 3.69
N TYR A 64 0.16 3.93 3.49
CA TYR A 64 0.50 4.78 2.37
C TYR A 64 1.61 5.74 2.76
N PHE A 65 2.67 5.78 1.97
CA PHE A 65 3.80 6.67 2.17
C PHE A 65 3.99 7.58 0.97
N THR A 66 4.23 8.85 1.24
CA THR A 66 4.62 9.81 0.22
C THR A 66 5.76 10.68 0.77
N LYS A 67 6.79 10.88 -0.05
CA LYS A 67 7.97 11.69 0.34
C LYS A 67 8.57 11.28 1.68
N GLY A 68 8.62 9.98 1.97
CA GLY A 68 9.18 9.44 3.21
C GLY A 68 8.31 9.55 4.45
N LYS A 69 7.07 10.01 4.31
CA LYS A 69 6.12 10.20 5.41
C LYS A 69 4.87 9.36 5.23
N VAL A 70 4.25 8.99 6.35
CA VAL A 70 2.95 8.33 6.33
C VAL A 70 1.89 9.31 5.83
N LEU A 71 1.24 8.95 4.74
CA LEU A 71 0.11 9.71 4.21
C LEU A 71 -1.18 9.31 4.92
N ARG A 72 -1.43 8.01 5.02
CA ARG A 72 -2.60 7.45 5.69
C ARG A 72 -2.40 5.96 5.98
N VAL A 73 -3.22 5.44 6.88
CA VAL A 73 -3.32 4.02 7.21
C VAL A 73 -4.74 3.56 6.93
N VAL A 74 -4.89 2.49 6.16
CA VAL A 74 -6.19 1.94 5.76
C VAL A 74 -6.30 0.51 6.26
N ALA A 75 -7.39 0.20 6.96
CA ALA A 75 -7.68 -1.17 7.38
C ALA A 75 -8.23 -1.97 6.21
N LEU A 76 -7.66 -3.15 5.99
CA LEU A 76 -8.17 -4.13 5.04
C LEU A 76 -9.29 -4.95 5.70
N PRO A 77 -10.08 -5.72 4.91
CA PRO A 77 -11.11 -6.58 5.47
C PRO A 77 -10.56 -7.48 6.58
N ASN A 78 -11.27 -7.55 7.69
CA ASN A 78 -10.89 -8.33 8.86
C ASN A 78 -12.13 -8.85 9.57
N GLN A 79 -11.95 -9.69 10.59
CA GLN A 79 -13.02 -10.31 11.33
C GLN A 79 -13.23 -9.69 12.72
N GLU A 80 -12.64 -8.53 12.96
CA GLU A 80 -12.81 -7.83 14.23
C GLU A 80 -14.28 -7.43 14.45
N THR A 81 -14.68 -7.29 15.72
CA THR A 81 -16.04 -6.87 16.07
C THR A 81 -16.25 -5.43 15.59
N PRO A 82 -17.21 -5.17 14.67
CA PRO A 82 -17.35 -3.86 14.02
C PRO A 82 -17.46 -2.69 14.99
N LYS A 83 -18.22 -2.84 16.06
CA LYS A 83 -18.41 -1.79 17.07
C LYS A 83 -17.08 -1.32 17.68
N TYR A 84 -16.22 -2.24 18.04
CA TYR A 84 -14.92 -1.92 18.66
C TYR A 84 -13.89 -1.49 17.62
N PHE A 85 -13.89 -2.16 16.48
CA PHE A 85 -12.93 -1.83 15.43
C PHE A 85 -13.22 -0.49 14.76
N GLN A 86 -14.48 -0.05 14.75
CA GLN A 86 -14.83 1.29 14.28
C GLN A 86 -14.15 2.37 15.13
N LYS A 87 -14.04 2.17 16.44
CA LYS A 87 -13.27 3.07 17.31
C LYS A 87 -11.79 3.11 16.93
N VAL A 88 -11.20 1.93 16.65
CA VAL A 88 -9.81 1.86 16.19
C VAL A 88 -9.62 2.66 14.90
N LYS A 89 -10.55 2.52 13.95
CA LYS A 89 -10.50 3.25 12.68
C LYS A 89 -10.58 4.75 12.87
N THR A 90 -11.46 5.22 13.74
CA THR A 90 -11.69 6.67 13.93
C THR A 90 -10.66 7.31 14.87
N GLU A 91 -10.19 6.61 15.88
CA GLU A 91 -9.34 7.19 16.92
C GLU A 91 -7.85 6.87 16.78
N LEU A 92 -7.49 5.78 16.07
CA LEU A 92 -6.12 5.30 16.02
C LEU A 92 -5.45 5.49 14.67
N LEU A 93 -6.11 5.13 13.56
CA LEU A 93 -5.44 5.03 12.25
C LEU A 93 -4.85 6.35 11.78
N GLY A 94 -5.44 7.49 12.10
CA GLY A 94 -4.94 8.80 11.70
C GLY A 94 -3.73 9.29 12.50
N LYS A 95 -3.36 8.63 13.58
CA LYS A 95 -2.32 9.15 14.49
C LYS A 95 -0.91 9.12 13.90
N TRP A 96 -0.67 8.30 12.89
CA TRP A 96 0.62 8.25 12.20
C TRP A 96 0.74 9.22 11.03
N ASN A 97 -0.36 9.81 10.59
CA ASN A 97 -0.36 10.71 9.43
C ASN A 97 0.66 11.84 9.61
N GLY A 98 1.50 12.04 8.60
CA GLY A 98 2.55 13.05 8.62
C GLY A 98 3.85 12.65 9.32
N MET A 99 3.88 11.54 10.03
CA MET A 99 5.13 11.04 10.62
C MET A 99 6.07 10.53 9.53
N THR A 100 7.37 10.79 9.70
CA THR A 100 8.37 10.09 8.87
C THR A 100 8.31 8.59 9.12
N ALA A 101 8.72 7.81 8.13
CA ALA A 101 8.76 6.36 8.28
C ALA A 101 9.64 5.94 9.47
N ALA A 102 10.76 6.63 9.69
CA ALA A 102 11.63 6.38 10.84
C ALA A 102 10.90 6.60 12.16
N LYS A 103 10.15 7.71 12.29
CA LYS A 103 9.37 8.00 13.49
C LYS A 103 8.23 6.98 13.67
N ALA A 104 7.50 6.69 12.61
CA ALA A 104 6.39 5.74 12.65
C ALA A 104 6.84 4.33 13.05
N SER A 105 8.03 3.89 12.63
CA SER A 105 8.58 2.57 13.00
C SER A 105 8.92 2.45 14.50
N LYS A 106 9.03 3.55 15.21
CA LYS A 106 9.41 3.59 16.62
C LYS A 106 8.35 4.24 17.52
N ALA A 107 7.31 4.83 16.94
CA ALA A 107 6.31 5.56 17.68
C ALA A 107 5.59 4.67 18.70
N ASN A 108 5.46 5.17 19.92
CA ASN A 108 4.63 4.56 20.94
C ASN A 108 3.32 5.33 21.00
N ILE A 109 2.29 4.79 20.37
CA ILE A 109 0.96 5.39 20.27
C ILE A 109 0.05 4.71 21.28
N ASP A 110 -0.73 5.48 22.01
CA ASP A 110 -1.71 4.93 22.92
C ASP A 110 -2.81 4.18 22.16
N GLY A 111 -3.21 3.05 22.72
CA GLY A 111 -4.31 2.25 22.18
C GLY A 111 -5.68 2.88 22.48
N VAL A 112 -6.69 2.32 21.84
CA VAL A 112 -8.08 2.74 22.03
C VAL A 112 -8.67 2.00 23.24
N THR A 113 -9.27 2.73 24.16
CA THR A 113 -9.94 2.15 25.32
C THR A 113 -11.06 1.19 24.88
N GLY A 114 -11.04 -0.02 25.39
CA GLY A 114 -12.03 -1.07 25.06
C GLY A 114 -11.68 -1.84 23.78
N ALA A 115 -10.60 -1.52 23.08
CA ALA A 115 -10.14 -2.21 21.89
C ALA A 115 -8.63 -2.50 21.95
N THR A 116 -8.15 -3.01 23.07
CA THR A 116 -6.72 -3.18 23.36
C THR A 116 -6.04 -4.15 22.41
N PHE A 117 -6.62 -5.31 22.15
CA PHE A 117 -6.02 -6.31 21.28
C PHE A 117 -5.94 -5.82 19.83
N SER A 118 -7.03 -5.27 19.32
CA SER A 118 -7.06 -4.70 17.97
C SER A 118 -6.07 -3.53 17.83
N SER A 119 -5.97 -2.67 18.85
CA SER A 119 -5.00 -1.56 18.88
C SER A 119 -3.56 -2.06 18.84
N LYS A 120 -3.23 -3.08 19.64
CA LYS A 120 -1.89 -3.69 19.63
C LYS A 120 -1.54 -4.25 18.26
N ALA A 121 -2.46 -4.96 17.64
CA ALA A 121 -2.27 -5.54 16.31
C ALA A 121 -2.05 -4.45 15.25
N VAL A 122 -2.87 -3.42 15.24
CA VAL A 122 -2.73 -2.28 14.32
C VAL A 122 -1.37 -1.59 14.52
N LYS A 123 -0.98 -1.33 15.75
CA LYS A 123 0.31 -0.71 16.05
C LYS A 123 1.49 -1.55 15.56
N ALA A 124 1.44 -2.85 15.77
CA ALA A 124 2.49 -3.78 15.29
C ALA A 124 2.56 -3.80 13.76
N ASN A 125 1.42 -3.81 13.08
CA ASN A 125 1.35 -3.75 11.63
C ASN A 125 1.95 -2.45 11.07
N VAL A 126 1.61 -1.31 11.65
CA VAL A 126 2.16 0.00 11.20
C VAL A 126 3.67 0.06 11.42
N LYS A 127 4.16 -0.39 12.56
CA LYS A 127 5.60 -0.45 12.83
C LYS A 127 6.34 -1.30 11.79
N ALA A 128 5.82 -2.47 11.50
CA ALA A 128 6.41 -3.36 10.51
C ALA A 128 6.38 -2.77 9.11
N ALA A 129 5.28 -2.15 8.71
CA ALA A 129 5.16 -1.48 7.41
C ALA A 129 6.15 -0.33 7.27
N ALA A 130 6.29 0.50 8.30
CA ALA A 130 7.23 1.62 8.29
C ALA A 130 8.69 1.15 8.23
N ALA A 131 9.03 0.11 8.99
CA ALA A 131 10.36 -0.50 8.95
C ALA A 131 10.66 -1.11 7.58
N TYR A 132 9.70 -1.81 7.00
CA TYR A 132 9.82 -2.39 5.67
C TYR A 132 10.05 -1.31 4.59
N TYR A 133 9.24 -0.26 4.63
CA TYR A 133 9.38 0.87 3.71
C TYR A 133 10.78 1.49 3.76
N LYS A 134 11.34 1.68 4.96
CA LYS A 134 12.67 2.27 5.13
C LYS A 134 13.77 1.46 4.44
N THR A 135 13.64 0.14 4.42
CA THR A 135 14.67 -0.75 3.90
C THR A 135 14.48 -1.12 2.43
N HIS A 136 13.33 -0.83 1.84
CA HIS A 136 12.98 -1.23 0.48
C HIS A 136 12.59 -0.06 -0.46
N LYS A 137 12.70 1.18 -0.01
CA LYS A 137 12.40 2.37 -0.83
C LYS A 137 13.53 2.70 -1.81
#